data_9266ca56fdb8d65b4c95c2e917906812
#
_entry.id   9266ca56fdb8d65b4c95c2e917906812
#
_cell.length_a   1.000
_cell.length_b   1.000
_cell.length_c   1.000
_cell.angle_alpha   90.00
_cell.angle_beta   90.00
_cell.angle_gamma   90.00
#
_symmetry.space_group_name_H-M   'P 1'
#
loop_
_entity.id
_entity.type
_entity.pdbx_description
1 polymer ?
#
loop_
_entity_poly.entity_id
_entity_poly.type
_entity_poly.pdbx_seq_one_letter_code
_entity_poly.pdbx_strand_id
1 'polypeptide(L)'
;MKTLFELQNDLPFDTALSERLQKTASAMLQSARQGQYTQALILVSSTEKEYRAVIKDALSKEMTEEKALLEELKANQDTALDYILCMWQDGGIDIPSMAFRKLLCTMDPQNADAHLFVMTKNGVSVVKLANTLK
;
A
#
# COMPACT_ATOMS: atom_id res chain seq x y z
N MET A 1 16.51 24.96 -0.19
CA MET A 1 15.93 24.42 1.06
C MET A 1 14.83 23.44 0.75
N LYS A 2 14.82 22.30 1.39
CA LYS A 2 13.72 21.34 1.24
C LYS A 2 12.50 21.76 2.04
N THR A 3 11.31 21.50 1.48
CA THR A 3 10.07 21.68 2.23
C THR A 3 9.96 20.63 3.32
N LEU A 4 9.07 20.83 4.28
CA LEU A 4 8.82 19.82 5.33
C LEU A 4 8.37 18.49 4.70
N PHE A 5 7.55 18.55 3.65
CA PHE A 5 7.10 17.36 2.94
C PHE A 5 8.28 16.61 2.30
N GLU A 6 9.19 17.32 1.66
CA GLU A 6 10.37 16.72 1.04
C GLU A 6 11.28 16.06 2.07
N LEU A 7 11.45 16.67 3.25
CA LEU A 7 12.23 16.07 4.33
C LEU A 7 11.57 14.78 4.86
N GLN A 8 10.23 14.75 4.93
CA GLN A 8 9.50 13.57 5.37
C GLN A 8 9.58 12.44 4.34
N ASN A 9 9.81 12.77 3.08
CA ASN A 9 9.89 11.80 1.98
C ASN A 9 11.34 11.39 1.66
N ASP A 10 12.30 11.85 2.43
CA ASP A 10 13.73 11.56 2.19
C ASP A 10 14.10 10.19 2.77
N LEU A 11 13.34 9.16 2.37
CA LEU A 11 13.56 7.77 2.76
C LEU A 11 14.30 7.03 1.65
N PRO A 12 15.07 5.98 2.01
CA PRO A 12 15.68 5.13 0.98
C PRO A 12 14.62 4.59 0.03
N PHE A 13 14.90 4.65 -1.26
CA PHE A 13 13.98 4.19 -2.29
C PHE A 13 14.59 3.04 -3.07
N ASP A 14 14.01 1.86 -2.91
CA ASP A 14 14.45 0.65 -3.62
C ASP A 14 13.73 0.59 -4.97
N THR A 15 14.42 1.04 -6.02
CA THR A 15 13.89 1.08 -7.38
C THR A 15 13.52 -0.32 -7.89
N ALA A 16 14.36 -1.31 -7.63
CA ALA A 16 14.13 -2.69 -8.09
C ALA A 16 12.88 -3.28 -7.43
N LEU A 17 12.73 -3.08 -6.12
CA LEU A 17 11.54 -3.52 -5.40
C LEU A 17 10.29 -2.82 -5.92
N SER A 18 10.36 -1.50 -6.10
CA SER A 18 9.25 -0.70 -6.60
C SER A 18 8.78 -1.21 -7.97
N GLU A 19 9.70 -1.43 -8.90
CA GLU A 19 9.37 -1.91 -10.23
C GLU A 19 8.76 -3.32 -10.19
N ARG A 20 9.30 -4.20 -9.36
CA ARG A 20 8.77 -5.55 -9.19
C ARG A 20 7.33 -5.53 -8.65
N LEU A 21 7.08 -4.72 -7.63
CA LEU A 21 5.74 -4.61 -7.04
C LEU A 21 4.75 -4.00 -8.03
N GLN A 22 5.15 -3.00 -8.80
CA GLN A 22 4.29 -2.39 -9.82
C GLN A 22 3.94 -3.40 -10.91
N LYS A 23 4.90 -4.22 -11.36
CA LYS A 23 4.63 -5.29 -12.33
C LYS A 23 3.66 -6.33 -11.77
N THR A 24 3.85 -6.72 -10.51
CA THR A 24 2.94 -7.65 -9.83
C THR A 24 1.54 -7.09 -9.77
N ALA A 25 1.40 -5.81 -9.38
CA ALA A 25 0.09 -5.15 -9.30
C ALA A 25 -0.58 -5.10 -10.68
N SER A 26 0.16 -4.76 -11.74
CA SER A 26 -0.37 -4.73 -13.10
C SER A 26 -0.87 -6.11 -13.52
N ALA A 27 -0.10 -7.17 -13.23
CA ALA A 27 -0.49 -8.53 -13.56
C ALA A 27 -1.76 -8.95 -12.81
N MET A 28 -1.87 -8.57 -11.52
CA MET A 28 -3.07 -8.83 -10.73
C MET A 28 -4.31 -8.19 -11.36
N LEU A 29 -4.17 -6.93 -11.79
CA LEU A 29 -5.27 -6.18 -12.41
C LEU A 29 -5.64 -6.74 -13.77
N GLN A 30 -4.67 -7.21 -14.55
CA GLN A 30 -4.94 -7.79 -15.87
C GLN A 30 -5.69 -9.12 -15.78
N SER A 31 -5.40 -9.93 -14.76
CA SER A 31 -6.02 -11.23 -14.58
C SER A 31 -7.33 -11.18 -13.82
N ALA A 32 -7.70 -10.02 -13.28
CA ALA A 32 -8.93 -9.83 -12.52
C ALA A 32 -10.02 -9.22 -13.40
N ARG A 33 -11.28 -9.54 -13.05
CA ARG A 33 -12.43 -8.86 -13.66
C ARG A 33 -12.50 -7.46 -13.07
N GLN A 34 -12.24 -6.44 -13.89
CA GLN A 34 -12.16 -5.06 -13.44
C GLN A 34 -13.52 -4.37 -13.46
N GLY A 35 -13.80 -3.62 -12.41
CA GLY A 35 -14.86 -2.66 -12.35
C GLY A 35 -14.31 -1.25 -12.50
N GLN A 36 -15.15 -0.26 -12.28
CA GLN A 36 -14.79 1.16 -12.47
C GLN A 36 -13.73 1.64 -11.46
N TYR A 37 -13.76 1.10 -10.23
CA TYR A 37 -12.88 1.55 -9.14
C TYR A 37 -12.07 0.38 -8.57
N THR A 38 -11.47 -0.40 -9.45
CA THR A 38 -10.67 -1.57 -9.05
C THR A 38 -9.25 -1.16 -8.73
N GLN A 39 -8.72 -1.66 -7.61
CA GLN A 39 -7.34 -1.44 -7.19
C GLN A 39 -6.63 -2.75 -6.91
N ALA A 40 -5.32 -2.79 -7.14
CA ALA A 40 -4.46 -3.83 -6.59
C ALA A 40 -3.80 -3.30 -5.32
N LEU A 41 -3.78 -4.12 -4.28
CA LEU A 41 -3.15 -3.80 -3.01
C LEU A 41 -2.12 -4.88 -2.70
N ILE A 42 -0.87 -4.44 -2.44
CA ILE A 42 0.21 -5.34 -2.05
C ILE A 42 0.81 -4.84 -0.75
N LEU A 43 0.88 -5.72 0.24
CA LEU A 43 1.52 -5.48 1.52
C LEU A 43 2.74 -6.39 1.61
N VAL A 44 3.90 -5.82 1.91
CA VAL A 44 5.13 -6.60 2.12
C VAL A 44 5.45 -6.54 3.60
N SER A 45 5.43 -7.71 4.26
CA SER A 45 5.68 -7.78 5.69
C SER A 45 7.16 -7.69 6.02
N SER A 46 7.47 -7.49 7.31
CA SER A 46 8.86 -7.46 7.78
C SER A 46 9.56 -8.80 7.63
N THR A 47 8.82 -9.89 7.39
CA THR A 47 9.38 -11.20 7.09
C THR A 47 9.56 -11.42 5.57
N GLU A 48 9.40 -10.36 4.78
CA GLU A 48 9.56 -10.35 3.32
C GLU A 48 8.47 -11.13 2.59
N LYS A 49 7.34 -11.39 3.24
CA LYS A 49 6.20 -12.06 2.62
C LYS A 49 5.27 -11.05 1.99
N GLU A 50 4.79 -11.34 0.77
CA GLU A 50 3.83 -10.48 0.07
C GLU A 50 2.40 -10.97 0.30
N TYR A 51 1.53 -10.02 0.65
CA TYR A 51 0.09 -10.24 0.80
C TYR A 51 -0.60 -9.40 -0.26
N ARG A 52 -1.47 -10.01 -1.06
CA ARG A 52 -2.04 -9.39 -2.25
C ARG A 52 -3.56 -9.47 -2.22
N ALA A 53 -4.21 -8.40 -2.67
CA ALA A 53 -5.65 -8.40 -2.88
C ALA A 53 -6.02 -7.53 -4.07
N VAL A 54 -7.04 -7.94 -4.81
CA VAL A 54 -7.69 -7.08 -5.79
C VAL A 54 -8.96 -6.55 -5.13
N ILE A 55 -9.00 -5.24 -4.92
CA ILE A 55 -10.15 -4.56 -4.34
C ILE A 55 -11.09 -4.21 -5.47
N LYS A 56 -12.25 -4.88 -5.51
CA LYS A 56 -13.18 -4.76 -6.63
C LYS A 56 -13.83 -3.39 -6.71
N ASP A 57 -14.14 -2.81 -5.55
CA ASP A 57 -14.72 -1.47 -5.45
C ASP A 57 -14.04 -0.70 -4.33
N ALA A 58 -13.05 0.11 -4.71
CA ALA A 58 -12.27 0.88 -3.75
C ALA A 58 -13.08 1.97 -3.04
N LEU A 59 -14.25 2.33 -3.57
CA LEU A 59 -15.13 3.30 -2.94
C LEU A 59 -16.07 2.68 -1.91
N SER A 60 -16.13 1.35 -1.84
CA SER A 60 -16.98 0.66 -0.86
C SER A 60 -16.44 0.87 0.56
N LYS A 61 -17.34 1.23 1.46
CA LYS A 61 -16.98 1.39 2.88
C LYS A 61 -16.90 0.06 3.63
N GLU A 62 -17.32 -1.03 2.98
CA GLU A 62 -17.29 -2.36 3.59
C GLU A 62 -15.86 -2.89 3.73
N MET A 63 -14.96 -2.52 2.84
CA MET A 63 -13.56 -2.91 2.87
C MET A 63 -13.39 -4.43 3.00
N THR A 64 -14.13 -5.18 2.19
CA THR A 64 -14.17 -6.65 2.30
C THR A 64 -12.79 -7.27 2.08
N GLU A 65 -12.12 -6.91 0.98
CA GLU A 65 -10.82 -7.47 0.63
C GLU A 65 -9.72 -7.00 1.58
N GLU A 66 -9.78 -5.72 1.98
CA GLU A 66 -8.81 -5.15 2.92
C GLU A 66 -8.89 -5.83 4.28
N LYS A 67 -10.11 -6.04 4.79
CA LYS A 67 -10.32 -6.73 6.07
C LYS A 67 -9.85 -8.18 6.00
N ALA A 68 -10.05 -8.84 4.87
CA ALA A 68 -9.56 -10.20 4.67
C ALA A 68 -8.04 -10.26 4.74
N LEU A 69 -7.34 -9.27 4.18
CA LEU A 69 -5.88 -9.19 4.29
C LEU A 69 -5.44 -9.01 5.74
N LEU A 70 -6.13 -8.15 6.50
CA LEU A 70 -5.81 -7.96 7.92
C LEU A 70 -5.95 -9.26 8.70
N GLU A 71 -6.99 -10.02 8.44
CA GLU A 71 -7.19 -11.31 9.09
C GLU A 71 -6.10 -12.32 8.71
N GLU A 72 -5.67 -12.32 7.45
CA GLU A 72 -4.57 -13.17 6.99
C GLU A 72 -3.26 -12.82 7.68
N LEU A 73 -2.94 -11.52 7.79
CA LEU A 73 -1.75 -11.05 8.51
C LEU A 73 -1.78 -11.50 9.97
N LYS A 74 -2.92 -11.35 10.64
CA LYS A 74 -3.08 -11.78 12.03
C LYS A 74 -2.95 -13.29 12.18
N ALA A 75 -3.58 -14.04 11.29
CA ALA A 75 -3.53 -15.51 11.33
C ALA A 75 -2.11 -16.03 11.16
N ASN A 76 -1.29 -15.35 10.37
CA ASN A 76 0.11 -15.71 10.15
C ASN A 76 1.07 -15.10 11.17
N GLN A 77 0.56 -14.33 12.15
CA GLN A 77 1.38 -13.61 13.11
C GLN A 77 2.45 -12.75 12.43
N ASP A 78 2.05 -12.07 11.34
CA ASP A 78 2.95 -11.36 10.45
C ASP A 78 2.40 -9.94 10.21
N THR A 79 2.20 -9.19 11.28
CA THR A 79 1.45 -7.93 11.27
C THR A 79 2.29 -6.68 11.01
N ALA A 80 3.61 -6.77 11.15
CA ALA A 80 4.50 -5.64 10.88
C ALA A 80 4.81 -5.57 9.38
N LEU A 81 4.64 -4.39 8.79
CA LEU A 81 4.79 -4.18 7.35
C LEU A 81 6.02 -3.31 7.06
N ASP A 82 6.72 -3.65 5.96
CA ASP A 82 7.80 -2.83 5.42
C ASP A 82 7.30 -1.92 4.30
N TYR A 83 6.44 -2.44 3.41
CA TYR A 83 5.99 -1.70 2.22
C TYR A 83 4.50 -1.89 1.97
N ILE A 84 3.88 -0.84 1.44
CA ILE A 84 2.47 -0.82 1.05
C ILE A 84 2.37 -0.19 -0.34
N LEU A 85 1.81 -0.93 -1.31
CA LEU A 85 1.55 -0.42 -2.65
C LEU A 85 0.07 -0.56 -2.98
N CYS A 86 -0.53 0.53 -3.46
CA CYS A 86 -1.90 0.53 -3.96
C CYS A 86 -1.90 1.12 -5.37
N MET A 87 -2.49 0.42 -6.33
CA MET A 87 -2.47 0.83 -7.73
C MET A 87 -3.87 0.74 -8.34
N TRP A 88 -4.29 1.81 -9.02
CA TRP A 88 -5.52 1.81 -9.80
C TRP A 88 -5.36 1.00 -11.08
N GLN A 89 -6.49 0.63 -11.67
CA GLN A 89 -6.53 -0.18 -12.90
C GLN A 89 -5.85 0.49 -14.09
N ASP A 90 -5.70 1.81 -14.09
CA ASP A 90 -5.00 2.56 -15.12
C ASP A 90 -3.49 2.63 -14.90
N GLY A 91 -2.98 2.00 -13.84
CA GLY A 91 -1.57 2.02 -13.46
C GLY A 91 -1.18 3.14 -12.52
N GLY A 92 -2.11 4.02 -12.15
CA GLY A 92 -1.83 5.11 -11.22
C GLY A 92 -1.64 4.61 -9.80
N ILE A 93 -0.56 5.06 -9.14
CA ILE A 93 -0.31 4.74 -7.74
C ILE A 93 -1.05 5.73 -6.87
N ASP A 94 -1.75 5.22 -5.87
CA ASP A 94 -2.50 6.03 -4.91
C ASP A 94 -2.31 5.45 -3.52
N ILE A 95 -2.82 6.13 -2.52
CA ILE A 95 -2.79 5.63 -1.14
C ILE A 95 -4.09 4.89 -0.84
N PRO A 96 -4.05 3.84 -0.01
CA PRO A 96 -5.27 3.17 0.44
C PRO A 96 -6.16 4.12 1.24
N SER A 97 -7.41 3.75 1.47
CA SER A 97 -8.34 4.59 2.22
C SER A 97 -7.79 4.95 3.61
N MET A 98 -8.22 6.10 4.12
CA MET A 98 -7.84 6.54 5.47
C MET A 98 -8.24 5.49 6.51
N ALA A 99 -9.42 4.90 6.37
CA ALA A 99 -9.90 3.88 7.30
C ALA A 99 -8.96 2.66 7.33
N PHE A 100 -8.52 2.19 6.17
CA PHE A 100 -7.59 1.05 6.09
C PHE A 100 -6.23 1.40 6.70
N ARG A 101 -5.69 2.58 6.38
CA ARG A 101 -4.41 3.03 6.93
C ARG A 101 -4.45 3.09 8.45
N LYS A 102 -5.55 3.55 9.02
CA LYS A 102 -5.74 3.58 10.48
C LYS A 102 -5.80 2.17 11.06
N LEU A 103 -6.50 1.25 10.38
CA LEU A 103 -6.57 -0.14 10.81
C LEU A 103 -5.21 -0.82 10.84
N LEU A 104 -4.35 -0.52 9.86
CA LEU A 104 -2.98 -1.06 9.84
C LEU A 104 -2.19 -0.64 11.08
N CYS A 105 -2.28 0.63 11.47
CA CYS A 105 -1.58 1.14 12.65
C CYS A 105 -2.20 0.63 13.96
N THR A 106 -3.51 0.40 13.97
CA THR A 106 -4.19 -0.17 15.13
C THR A 106 -3.81 -1.64 15.32
N MET A 107 -3.68 -2.38 14.21
CA MET A 107 -3.28 -3.78 14.25
C MET A 107 -1.86 -3.96 14.80
N ASP A 108 -0.94 -3.10 14.35
CA ASP A 108 0.45 -3.13 14.78
C ASP A 108 1.02 -1.71 14.73
N PRO A 109 1.35 -1.10 15.89
CA PRO A 109 1.89 0.27 15.93
C PRO A 109 3.17 0.46 15.10
N GLN A 110 3.96 -0.60 14.86
CA GLN A 110 5.16 -0.51 14.02
C GLN A 110 4.81 -0.11 12.59
N ASN A 111 3.57 -0.33 12.15
CA ASN A 111 3.13 0.03 10.81
C ASN A 111 3.12 1.54 10.56
N ALA A 112 3.21 2.36 11.61
CA ALA A 112 3.40 3.80 11.45
C ALA A 112 4.67 4.13 10.64
N ASP A 113 5.69 3.29 10.73
CA ASP A 113 6.96 3.46 10.02
C ASP A 113 7.02 2.71 8.69
N ALA A 114 5.98 2.00 8.30
CA ALA A 114 5.93 1.29 7.02
C ALA A 114 6.09 2.28 5.85
N HIS A 115 6.77 1.84 4.81
CA HIS A 115 6.98 2.67 3.60
C HIS A 115 5.78 2.52 2.67
N LEU A 116 5.06 3.62 2.48
CA LEU A 116 3.92 3.69 1.57
C LEU A 116 4.38 4.32 0.26
N PHE A 117 4.16 3.61 -0.85
CA PHE A 117 4.46 4.16 -2.18
C PHE A 117 3.44 5.25 -2.53
N VAL A 118 3.95 6.36 -3.03
CA VAL A 118 3.13 7.51 -3.43
C VAL A 118 3.61 8.03 -4.79
N MET A 119 2.70 8.68 -5.52
CA MET A 119 3.06 9.35 -6.76
C MET A 119 3.31 10.83 -6.46
N THR A 120 4.48 11.31 -6.87
CA THR A 120 4.83 12.73 -6.80
C THR A 120 5.03 13.27 -8.22
N LYS A 121 5.20 14.56 -8.35
CA LYS A 121 5.49 15.17 -9.66
C LYS A 121 6.83 14.68 -10.25
N ASN A 122 7.69 14.10 -9.42
CA ASN A 122 8.99 13.56 -9.84
C ASN A 122 8.97 12.05 -10.01
N GLY A 123 7.78 11.43 -9.96
CA GLY A 123 7.62 10.00 -10.11
C GLY A 123 7.25 9.33 -8.79
N VAL A 124 7.48 8.02 -8.72
CA VAL A 124 7.15 7.22 -7.55
C VAL A 124 8.15 7.48 -6.43
N SER A 125 7.65 7.63 -5.22
CA SER A 125 8.47 7.84 -4.02
C SER A 125 7.86 7.04 -2.86
N VAL A 126 8.45 7.14 -1.68
CA VAL A 126 7.90 6.51 -0.47
C VAL A 126 7.79 7.53 0.65
N VAL A 127 6.77 7.36 1.48
CA VAL A 127 6.59 8.13 2.72
C VAL A 127 6.27 7.16 3.84
N LYS A 128 6.49 7.58 5.08
CA LYS A 128 6.03 6.79 6.23
C LYS A 128 4.50 6.83 6.30
N LEU A 129 3.90 5.69 6.61
CA LEU A 129 2.44 5.60 6.73
C LEU A 129 1.88 6.65 7.68
N ALA A 130 2.53 6.84 8.84
CA ALA A 130 2.10 7.82 9.84
C ALA A 130 1.99 9.24 9.27
N ASN A 131 2.82 9.61 8.29
CA ASN A 131 2.82 10.94 7.71
C ASN A 131 1.57 11.22 6.87
N THR A 132 0.83 10.18 6.49
CA THR A 132 -0.41 10.30 5.72
C THR A 132 -1.64 10.35 6.64
N LEU A 133 -1.45 10.21 7.95
CA LEU A 133 -2.54 10.16 8.94
C LEU A 133 -2.71 11.45 9.72
N LYS A 134 -1.92 12.46 9.40
CA LYS A 134 -1.97 13.76 10.08
C LYS A 134 -3.02 14.67 9.48
#